data_cb283c0b2de4d00582a386419873affe
#
_entry.id   cb283c0b2de4d00582a386419873affe
#
_cell.length_a   1.000
_cell.length_b   1.000
_cell.length_c   1.000
_cell.angle_alpha   90.00
_cell.angle_beta   90.00
_cell.angle_gamma   90.00
#
_symmetry.space_group_name_H-M   'P 1'
#
loop_
_entity.id
_entity.type
_entity.pdbx_description
1 polymer ?
#
loop_
_entity_poly.entity_id
_entity_poly.type
_entity_poly.pdbx_seq_one_letter_code
_entity_poly.pdbx_strand_id
1 'polypeptide(L)'
;MMTNDNQQHGRKVHIAFLSKDFPCGGAERVTCDVGNWLCSHGFAVTVFVMNHLQENYPKGFLRLFDVKPLPKGNILWSPRVAKAIRDAVLREKVDILVTYQKQRYAAWLKAKTGVKMVFVLHNPPFHELLGLSVAIGEAHPFKRSLLQVWKKVMDMDYYRKYQKVYHWADAYGVLCQSFKDQLTKNLNLPADNKVCVLPNSVPLPTDVNLDKEKIILYLGRFAHIQKRIDRLLRIWKIVQPQLPDWKLEIVGGGVEDASLRAMATTLELKNIAFEGPTNQTKMYYDKASILCMTSSYEGWPLVLAEAQANGVVPILYNSFTAVTAVVSSKEEGVLIEPFDEEAYAKALVALAKDDERRKRMQLRVIEKAKTYSIDNTGAAWLQMVRRKLNEDRG
;
A
#
# COMPACT_ATOMS: atom_id res chain seq x y z
N MET A 1 -14.50 -6.50 -27.17
CA MET A 1 -13.80 -6.44 -28.47
C MET A 1 -12.30 -6.41 -28.19
N MET A 2 -11.57 -7.49 -28.51
CA MET A 2 -10.11 -7.52 -28.45
C MET A 2 -9.60 -6.63 -29.59
N THR A 3 -9.10 -5.46 -29.26
CA THR A 3 -8.50 -4.57 -30.24
C THR A 3 -7.09 -5.05 -30.55
N ASN A 4 -6.64 -4.91 -31.82
CA ASN A 4 -5.29 -5.23 -32.32
C ASN A 4 -4.16 -4.50 -31.54
N ASP A 5 -4.50 -3.59 -30.65
CA ASP A 5 -3.56 -2.75 -29.90
C ASP A 5 -2.72 -3.48 -28.83
N ASN A 6 -3.10 -4.71 -28.46
CA ASN A 6 -2.38 -5.48 -27.46
C ASN A 6 -1.38 -6.47 -28.09
N GLN A 7 -1.11 -6.32 -29.40
CA GLN A 7 -0.10 -7.09 -30.11
C GLN A 7 1.06 -6.20 -30.55
N GLN A 8 2.27 -6.66 -30.32
CA GLN A 8 3.50 -6.06 -30.83
C GLN A 8 4.24 -7.10 -31.68
N HIS A 9 4.58 -6.76 -32.94
CA HIS A 9 5.23 -7.67 -33.86
C HIS A 9 4.51 -9.03 -34.03
N GLY A 10 3.17 -9.04 -34.06
CA GLY A 10 2.36 -10.27 -34.22
C GLY A 10 2.25 -11.18 -32.99
N ARG A 11 2.75 -10.75 -31.82
CA ARG A 11 2.64 -11.47 -30.54
C ARG A 11 1.99 -10.61 -29.47
N LYS A 12 1.49 -11.25 -28.41
CA LYS A 12 0.99 -10.53 -27.22
C LYS A 12 2.12 -9.69 -26.60
N VAL A 13 1.80 -8.47 -26.19
CA VAL A 13 2.70 -7.64 -25.39
C VAL A 13 2.99 -8.35 -24.07
N HIS A 14 4.27 -8.45 -23.73
CA HIS A 14 4.73 -9.16 -22.54
C HIS A 14 5.19 -8.19 -21.44
N ILE A 15 4.51 -8.24 -20.31
CA ILE A 15 4.79 -7.43 -19.13
C ILE A 15 5.39 -8.33 -18.06
N ALA A 16 6.58 -7.99 -17.55
CA ALA A 16 7.17 -8.72 -16.45
C ALA A 16 7.24 -7.86 -15.19
N PHE A 17 6.96 -8.46 -14.04
CA PHE A 17 7.15 -7.87 -12.72
C PHE A 17 8.37 -8.49 -12.05
N LEU A 18 9.13 -7.68 -11.32
CA LEU A 18 10.32 -8.11 -10.62
C LEU A 18 10.11 -8.02 -9.11
N SER A 19 10.14 -9.16 -8.42
CA SER A 19 10.00 -9.24 -6.98
C SER A 19 11.10 -10.10 -6.34
N LYS A 20 11.46 -9.80 -5.09
CA LYS A 20 12.37 -10.64 -4.32
C LYS A 20 11.61 -11.82 -3.70
N ASP A 21 10.62 -11.53 -2.90
CA ASP A 21 9.77 -12.51 -2.20
C ASP A 21 8.34 -12.36 -2.74
N PHE A 22 7.73 -13.43 -3.26
CA PHE A 22 6.44 -13.31 -3.94
C PHE A 22 5.54 -14.56 -3.74
N PRO A 23 4.24 -14.36 -3.43
CA PRO A 23 3.65 -13.11 -2.97
C PRO A 23 3.96 -12.86 -1.49
N CYS A 24 4.29 -11.61 -1.12
CA CYS A 24 4.62 -11.24 0.25
C CYS A 24 4.28 -9.76 0.50
N GLY A 25 3.13 -9.48 1.11
CA GLY A 25 2.72 -8.13 1.43
C GLY A 25 1.76 -7.47 0.43
N GLY A 26 1.50 -6.17 0.63
CA GLY A 26 0.46 -5.46 -0.11
C GLY A 26 0.80 -5.19 -1.57
N ALA A 27 2.04 -4.84 -1.88
CA ALA A 27 2.48 -4.56 -3.25
C ALA A 27 2.39 -5.81 -4.14
N GLU A 28 2.83 -6.95 -3.61
CA GLU A 28 2.80 -8.23 -4.32
C GLU A 28 1.37 -8.75 -4.48
N ARG A 29 0.48 -8.47 -3.52
CA ARG A 29 -0.95 -8.77 -3.67
C ARG A 29 -1.57 -7.99 -4.82
N VAL A 30 -1.30 -6.68 -4.90
CA VAL A 30 -1.74 -5.85 -6.03
C VAL A 30 -1.15 -6.35 -7.34
N THR A 31 0.11 -6.84 -7.33
CA THR A 31 0.72 -7.47 -8.51
C THR A 31 -0.05 -8.71 -8.96
N CYS A 32 -0.54 -9.53 -8.02
CA CYS A 32 -1.38 -10.70 -8.35
C CYS A 32 -2.68 -10.28 -9.06
N ASP A 33 -3.37 -9.28 -8.52
CA ASP A 33 -4.63 -8.79 -9.06
C ASP A 33 -4.44 -8.14 -10.44
N VAL A 34 -3.49 -7.23 -10.56
CA VAL A 34 -3.14 -6.56 -11.82
C VAL A 34 -2.62 -7.55 -12.86
N GLY A 35 -1.78 -8.50 -12.45
CA GLY A 35 -1.25 -9.54 -13.35
C GLY A 35 -2.36 -10.39 -13.95
N ASN A 36 -3.30 -10.86 -13.13
CA ASN A 36 -4.46 -11.62 -13.60
C ASN A 36 -5.35 -10.77 -14.52
N TRP A 37 -5.62 -9.52 -14.14
CA TRP A 37 -6.42 -8.60 -14.95
C TRP A 37 -5.78 -8.36 -16.33
N LEU A 38 -4.48 -8.10 -16.39
CA LEU A 38 -3.76 -7.92 -17.65
C LEU A 38 -3.79 -9.20 -18.51
N CYS A 39 -3.63 -10.37 -17.91
CA CYS A 39 -3.76 -11.65 -18.63
C CYS A 39 -5.15 -11.82 -19.26
N SER A 40 -6.22 -11.51 -18.51
CA SER A 40 -7.60 -11.59 -19.03
C SER A 40 -7.89 -10.57 -20.12
N HIS A 41 -7.06 -9.50 -20.21
CA HIS A 41 -7.13 -8.47 -21.26
C HIS A 41 -6.12 -8.66 -22.39
N GLY A 42 -5.58 -9.87 -22.55
CA GLY A 42 -4.80 -10.25 -23.73
C GLY A 42 -3.30 -9.98 -23.66
N PHE A 43 -2.75 -9.62 -22.50
CA PHE A 43 -1.31 -9.48 -22.29
C PHE A 43 -0.69 -10.82 -21.85
N ALA A 44 0.59 -11.00 -22.12
CA ALA A 44 1.40 -12.02 -21.46
C ALA A 44 2.00 -11.40 -20.19
N VAL A 45 1.92 -12.10 -19.06
CA VAL A 45 2.45 -11.59 -17.79
C VAL A 45 3.35 -12.64 -17.15
N THR A 46 4.52 -12.20 -16.66
CA THR A 46 5.46 -13.03 -15.88
C THR A 46 5.91 -12.29 -14.64
N VAL A 47 6.00 -12.98 -13.52
CA VAL A 47 6.66 -12.47 -12.31
C VAL A 47 8.00 -13.16 -12.15
N PHE A 48 9.09 -12.41 -12.23
CA PHE A 48 10.44 -12.90 -11.93
C PHE A 48 10.70 -12.80 -10.44
N VAL A 49 11.03 -13.91 -9.79
CA VAL A 49 11.14 -14.00 -8.33
C VAL A 49 12.43 -14.67 -7.88
N MET A 50 12.95 -14.27 -6.72
CA MET A 50 14.03 -15.01 -6.06
C MET A 50 13.47 -16.07 -5.12
N ASN A 51 12.42 -15.75 -4.37
CA ASN A 51 11.73 -16.67 -3.48
C ASN A 51 10.24 -16.68 -3.85
N HIS A 52 9.75 -17.86 -4.25
CA HIS A 52 8.34 -18.06 -4.54
C HIS A 52 7.67 -18.68 -3.32
N LEU A 53 6.80 -17.91 -2.65
CA LEU A 53 6.10 -18.27 -1.42
C LEU A 53 4.68 -18.74 -1.77
N GLN A 54 4.57 -19.94 -2.31
CA GLN A 54 3.29 -20.45 -2.84
C GLN A 54 2.20 -20.53 -1.78
N GLU A 55 2.56 -20.80 -0.54
CA GLU A 55 1.68 -20.86 0.63
C GLU A 55 1.00 -19.52 0.96
N ASN A 56 1.53 -18.41 0.48
CA ASN A 56 0.99 -17.07 0.74
C ASN A 56 -0.13 -16.67 -0.23
N TYR A 57 -0.41 -17.44 -1.28
CA TYR A 57 -1.57 -17.17 -2.11
C TYR A 57 -2.87 -17.37 -1.33
N PRO A 58 -3.88 -16.52 -1.54
CA PRO A 58 -5.20 -16.76 -0.98
C PRO A 58 -5.72 -18.15 -1.36
N LYS A 59 -6.43 -18.81 -0.45
CA LYS A 59 -7.03 -20.12 -0.72
C LYS A 59 -7.98 -20.01 -1.93
N GLY A 60 -7.78 -20.87 -2.94
CA GLY A 60 -8.56 -20.83 -4.17
C GLY A 60 -8.13 -19.76 -5.19
N PHE A 61 -7.00 -19.08 -4.98
CA PHE A 61 -6.50 -18.10 -5.94
C PHE A 61 -6.13 -18.74 -7.27
N LEU A 62 -6.83 -18.35 -8.34
CA LEU A 62 -6.50 -18.75 -9.71
C LEU A 62 -5.45 -17.78 -10.29
N ARG A 63 -4.26 -18.29 -10.57
CA ARG A 63 -3.18 -17.53 -11.19
C ARG A 63 -3.18 -17.72 -12.69
N LEU A 64 -3.30 -16.62 -13.44
CA LEU A 64 -3.28 -16.59 -14.90
C LEU A 64 -1.89 -16.22 -15.48
N PHE A 65 -0.99 -15.71 -14.65
CA PHE A 65 0.36 -15.29 -15.04
C PHE A 65 1.43 -16.33 -14.66
N ASP A 66 2.56 -16.28 -15.34
CA ASP A 66 3.71 -17.13 -15.04
C ASP A 66 4.54 -16.60 -13.87
N VAL A 67 5.17 -17.51 -13.11
CA VAL A 67 6.18 -17.17 -12.11
C VAL A 67 7.47 -17.92 -12.45
N LYS A 68 8.55 -17.17 -12.66
CA LYS A 68 9.86 -17.73 -13.07
C LYS A 68 10.95 -17.38 -12.06
N PRO A 69 11.75 -18.37 -11.65
CA PRO A 69 12.75 -18.16 -10.63
C PRO A 69 13.96 -17.36 -11.16
N LEU A 70 14.53 -16.55 -10.29
CA LEU A 70 15.84 -15.93 -10.42
C LEU A 70 16.80 -16.49 -9.39
N PRO A 71 18.13 -16.42 -9.64
CA PRO A 71 19.11 -16.84 -8.65
C PRO A 71 19.01 -15.98 -7.38
N LYS A 72 19.20 -16.63 -6.22
CA LYS A 72 19.25 -15.92 -4.93
C LYS A 72 20.39 -14.92 -4.91
N GLY A 73 20.13 -13.75 -4.32
CA GLY A 73 21.12 -12.69 -4.19
C GLY A 73 20.50 -11.33 -3.89
N ASN A 74 21.32 -10.30 -3.87
CA ASN A 74 20.82 -8.94 -3.69
C ASN A 74 20.34 -8.38 -5.03
N ILE A 75 19.03 -8.17 -5.15
CA ILE A 75 18.38 -7.70 -6.37
C ILE A 75 18.83 -6.27 -6.77
N LEU A 76 19.32 -5.48 -5.83
CA LEU A 76 19.73 -4.09 -6.08
C LEU A 76 21.21 -3.97 -6.51
N TRP A 77 22.06 -4.90 -6.06
CA TRP A 77 23.52 -4.73 -6.08
C TRP A 77 24.29 -5.84 -6.78
N SER A 78 23.71 -7.05 -6.91
CA SER A 78 24.43 -8.20 -7.42
C SER A 78 24.54 -8.18 -8.96
N PRO A 79 25.73 -8.11 -9.56
CA PRO A 79 25.93 -8.23 -11.00
C PRO A 79 25.43 -9.57 -11.57
N ARG A 80 25.54 -10.65 -10.78
CA ARG A 80 25.04 -11.98 -11.14
C ARG A 80 23.51 -11.96 -11.32
N VAL A 81 22.80 -11.31 -10.38
CA VAL A 81 21.34 -11.17 -10.45
C VAL A 81 20.95 -10.27 -11.62
N ALA A 82 21.64 -9.15 -11.83
CA ALA A 82 21.40 -8.26 -12.97
C ALA A 82 21.56 -8.98 -14.32
N LYS A 83 22.60 -9.81 -14.47
CA LYS A 83 22.77 -10.67 -15.66
C LYS A 83 21.61 -11.65 -15.83
N ALA A 84 21.18 -12.33 -14.76
CA ALA A 84 20.07 -13.27 -14.81
C ALA A 84 18.74 -12.59 -15.20
N ILE A 85 18.50 -11.36 -14.70
CA ILE A 85 17.33 -10.56 -15.11
C ILE A 85 17.44 -10.22 -16.61
N ARG A 86 18.59 -9.75 -17.09
CA ARG A 86 18.82 -9.48 -18.52
C ARG A 86 18.48 -10.70 -19.37
N ASP A 87 19.06 -11.86 -19.02
CA ASP A 87 18.90 -13.10 -19.79
C ASP A 87 17.44 -13.59 -19.77
N ALA A 88 16.75 -13.42 -18.64
CA ALA A 88 15.32 -13.72 -18.54
C ALA A 88 14.47 -12.77 -19.40
N VAL A 89 14.75 -11.46 -19.36
CA VAL A 89 14.05 -10.46 -20.19
C VAL A 89 14.20 -10.77 -21.68
N LEU A 90 15.41 -11.10 -22.13
CA LEU A 90 15.68 -11.43 -23.54
C LEU A 90 15.02 -12.75 -23.96
N ARG A 91 15.16 -13.82 -23.13
CA ARG A 91 14.59 -15.13 -23.41
C ARG A 91 13.07 -15.09 -23.51
N GLU A 92 12.43 -14.38 -22.60
CA GLU A 92 10.97 -14.25 -22.54
C GLU A 92 10.43 -13.15 -23.47
N LYS A 93 11.30 -12.41 -24.15
CA LYS A 93 10.93 -11.29 -25.03
C LYS A 93 10.01 -10.29 -24.33
N VAL A 94 10.44 -9.83 -23.13
CA VAL A 94 9.69 -8.90 -22.31
C VAL A 94 9.72 -7.49 -22.91
N ASP A 95 8.55 -6.88 -23.09
CA ASP A 95 8.41 -5.52 -23.63
C ASP A 95 8.48 -4.47 -22.51
N ILE A 96 7.89 -4.78 -21.36
CA ILE A 96 7.85 -3.87 -20.20
C ILE A 96 8.28 -4.63 -18.95
N LEU A 97 9.29 -4.10 -18.25
CA LEU A 97 9.74 -4.60 -16.94
C LEU A 97 9.32 -3.65 -15.83
N VAL A 98 8.46 -4.12 -14.94
CA VAL A 98 7.97 -3.38 -13.79
C VAL A 98 8.80 -3.73 -12.55
N THR A 99 9.23 -2.73 -11.80
CA THR A 99 9.97 -2.93 -10.55
C THR A 99 9.48 -1.99 -9.45
N TYR A 100 9.50 -2.46 -8.22
CA TYR A 100 9.18 -1.69 -7.00
C TYR A 100 10.44 -1.23 -6.26
N GLN A 101 11.59 -1.56 -6.79
CA GLN A 101 12.87 -1.32 -6.15
C GLN A 101 13.76 -0.40 -6.99
N LYS A 102 14.49 0.49 -6.33
CA LYS A 102 15.41 1.47 -6.95
C LYS A 102 16.65 0.75 -7.51
N GLN A 103 16.49 0.06 -8.64
CA GLN A 103 17.51 -0.79 -9.27
C GLN A 103 18.76 -0.01 -9.65
N ARG A 104 19.91 -0.42 -9.11
CA ARG A 104 21.21 0.19 -9.45
C ARG A 104 21.61 -0.08 -10.92
N TYR A 105 21.19 -1.23 -11.45
CA TYR A 105 21.53 -1.67 -12.80
C TYR A 105 20.44 -1.35 -13.86
N ALA A 106 19.44 -0.55 -13.51
CA ALA A 106 18.30 -0.29 -14.39
C ALA A 106 18.72 0.29 -15.75
N ALA A 107 19.56 1.33 -15.76
CA ALA A 107 20.05 1.92 -17.00
C ALA A 107 20.85 0.92 -17.86
N TRP A 108 21.68 0.08 -17.23
CA TRP A 108 22.40 -0.98 -17.92
C TRP A 108 21.47 -2.06 -18.49
N LEU A 109 20.47 -2.50 -17.71
CA LEU A 109 19.47 -3.45 -18.19
C LEU A 109 18.75 -2.91 -19.41
N LYS A 110 18.28 -1.68 -19.35
CA LYS A 110 17.61 -1.00 -20.46
C LYS A 110 18.49 -0.93 -21.70
N ALA A 111 19.74 -0.51 -21.57
CA ALA A 111 20.69 -0.43 -22.68
C ALA A 111 21.02 -1.81 -23.30
N LYS A 112 20.99 -2.91 -22.51
CA LYS A 112 21.32 -4.26 -22.98
C LYS A 112 20.12 -5.04 -23.51
N THR A 113 18.90 -4.64 -23.24
CA THR A 113 17.69 -5.40 -23.58
C THR A 113 16.69 -4.60 -24.43
N GLY A 114 16.77 -3.27 -24.44
CA GLY A 114 15.75 -2.40 -25.05
C GLY A 114 14.41 -2.39 -24.29
N VAL A 115 14.29 -3.10 -23.15
CA VAL A 115 13.04 -3.20 -22.39
C VAL A 115 12.62 -1.84 -21.83
N LYS A 116 11.33 -1.53 -21.91
CA LYS A 116 10.77 -0.36 -21.21
C LYS A 116 10.71 -0.64 -19.70
N MET A 117 11.28 0.26 -18.92
CA MET A 117 11.33 0.10 -17.46
C MET A 117 10.30 0.98 -16.76
N VAL A 118 9.41 0.33 -16.01
CA VAL A 118 8.41 1.00 -15.18
C VAL A 118 8.79 0.83 -13.72
N PHE A 119 8.92 1.94 -13.01
CA PHE A 119 9.09 1.92 -11.56
C PHE A 119 7.78 2.30 -10.90
N VAL A 120 7.33 1.51 -9.90
CA VAL A 120 6.12 1.83 -9.12
C VAL A 120 6.48 1.99 -7.65
N LEU A 121 6.14 3.14 -7.09
CA LEU A 121 6.40 3.49 -5.71
C LEU A 121 5.17 3.16 -4.86
N HIS A 122 5.22 2.06 -4.09
CA HIS A 122 4.14 1.63 -3.20
C HIS A 122 4.13 2.34 -1.83
N ASN A 123 5.21 3.02 -1.48
CA ASN A 123 5.30 3.83 -0.25
C ASN A 123 5.09 5.32 -0.57
N PRO A 124 4.85 6.17 0.46
CA PRO A 124 4.86 7.61 0.24
C PRO A 124 6.19 8.07 -0.35
N PRO A 125 6.20 9.07 -1.22
CA PRO A 125 7.47 9.68 -1.62
C PRO A 125 8.29 10.08 -0.39
N PHE A 126 9.58 9.75 -0.41
CA PHE A 126 10.52 10.02 0.69
C PHE A 126 10.17 9.36 2.03
N HIS A 127 9.47 8.22 2.02
CA HIS A 127 9.05 7.50 3.22
C HIS A 127 10.21 7.14 4.15
N GLU A 128 11.40 6.95 3.63
CA GLU A 128 12.61 6.70 4.40
C GLU A 128 12.91 7.85 5.39
N LEU A 129 12.55 9.07 5.00
CA LEU A 129 12.72 10.28 5.81
C LEU A 129 11.60 10.49 6.83
N LEU A 130 10.42 9.89 6.59
CA LEU A 130 9.30 9.97 7.53
C LEU A 130 9.61 9.24 8.83
N GLY A 131 10.14 8.02 8.75
CA GLY A 131 10.58 7.26 9.92
C GLY A 131 11.65 7.99 10.73
N LEU A 132 12.63 8.61 10.04
CA LEU A 132 13.64 9.44 10.69
C LEU A 132 13.04 10.69 11.36
N SER A 133 12.04 11.32 10.74
CA SER A 133 11.35 12.48 11.32
C SER A 133 10.58 12.12 12.58
N VAL A 134 9.92 10.96 12.62
CA VAL A 134 9.25 10.43 13.82
C VAL A 134 10.29 10.18 14.93
N ALA A 135 11.37 9.48 14.61
CA ALA A 135 12.45 9.19 15.57
C ALA A 135 13.11 10.46 16.14
N ILE A 136 13.25 11.51 15.32
CA ILE A 136 13.75 12.83 15.78
C ILE A 136 12.76 13.46 16.76
N GLY A 137 11.45 13.37 16.48
CA GLY A 137 10.40 13.90 17.37
C GLY A 137 10.42 13.26 18.77
N GLU A 138 10.72 11.96 18.84
CA GLU A 138 10.78 11.19 20.09
C GLU A 138 12.17 11.22 20.78
N ALA A 139 13.20 11.76 20.12
CA ALA A 139 14.56 11.75 20.65
C ALA A 139 14.78 12.79 21.76
N HIS A 140 15.63 12.43 22.74
CA HIS A 140 16.12 13.37 23.75
C HIS A 140 16.78 14.60 23.09
N PRO A 141 16.63 15.82 23.64
CA PRO A 141 17.10 17.07 23.04
C PRO A 141 18.53 17.05 22.49
N PHE A 142 19.47 16.44 23.22
CA PHE A 142 20.87 16.32 22.79
C PHE A 142 21.05 15.48 21.52
N LYS A 143 20.34 14.34 21.43
CA LYS A 143 20.34 13.48 20.23
C LYS A 143 19.59 14.10 19.06
N ARG A 144 18.57 14.91 19.33
CA ARG A 144 17.71 15.55 18.34
C ARG A 144 18.51 16.44 17.39
N SER A 145 19.39 17.30 17.90
CA SER A 145 20.22 18.20 17.09
C SER A 145 21.13 17.42 16.13
N LEU A 146 21.78 16.37 16.61
CA LEU A 146 22.64 15.52 15.79
C LEU A 146 21.84 14.81 14.69
N LEU A 147 20.68 14.25 15.03
CA LEU A 147 19.78 13.58 14.07
C LEU A 147 19.22 14.56 13.03
N GLN A 148 18.98 15.81 13.39
CA GLN A 148 18.54 16.85 12.44
C GLN A 148 19.62 17.19 11.40
N VAL A 149 20.88 17.28 11.81
CA VAL A 149 22.01 17.48 10.86
C VAL A 149 22.12 16.27 9.94
N TRP A 150 22.08 15.08 10.50
CA TRP A 150 22.13 13.84 9.72
C TRP A 150 20.96 13.72 8.75
N LYS A 151 19.76 14.14 9.18
CA LYS A 151 18.58 14.17 8.31
C LYS A 151 18.81 15.04 7.06
N LYS A 152 19.43 16.21 7.18
CA LYS A 152 19.71 17.07 6.01
C LYS A 152 20.63 16.39 4.97
N VAL A 153 21.61 15.62 5.44
CA VAL A 153 22.48 14.84 4.55
C VAL A 153 21.70 13.71 3.87
N MET A 154 20.89 13.00 4.64
CA MET A 154 20.03 11.94 4.14
C MET A 154 18.98 12.44 3.15
N ASP A 155 18.36 13.61 3.43
CA ASP A 155 17.41 14.24 2.52
C ASP A 155 18.04 14.39 1.12
N MET A 156 19.25 14.97 1.05
CA MET A 156 19.93 15.20 -0.24
C MET A 156 20.28 13.89 -0.97
N ASP A 157 20.68 12.85 -0.24
CA ASP A 157 20.99 11.54 -0.83
C ASP A 157 19.72 10.86 -1.36
N TYR A 158 18.62 10.88 -0.59
CA TYR A 158 17.35 10.32 -1.04
C TYR A 158 16.76 11.09 -2.21
N TYR A 159 16.79 12.42 -2.23
CA TYR A 159 16.37 13.22 -3.39
C TYR A 159 17.12 12.82 -4.66
N ARG A 160 18.44 12.66 -4.58
CA ARG A 160 19.26 12.18 -5.71
C ARG A 160 18.88 10.76 -6.16
N LYS A 161 18.56 9.86 -5.21
CA LYS A 161 18.10 8.49 -5.53
C LYS A 161 16.77 8.51 -6.28
N TYR A 162 15.81 9.33 -5.83
CA TYR A 162 14.52 9.49 -6.51
C TYR A 162 14.67 10.10 -7.91
N GLN A 163 15.52 11.13 -8.05
CA GLN A 163 15.85 11.70 -9.37
C GLN A 163 16.49 10.66 -10.30
N LYS A 164 17.43 9.86 -9.81
CA LYS A 164 18.04 8.77 -10.63
C LYS A 164 16.98 7.79 -11.13
N VAL A 165 16.00 7.42 -10.29
CA VAL A 165 14.88 6.56 -10.71
C VAL A 165 14.08 7.23 -11.82
N TYR A 166 13.73 8.50 -11.65
CA TYR A 166 13.01 9.25 -12.66
C TYR A 166 13.76 9.27 -13.99
N HIS A 167 15.09 9.41 -14.00
CA HIS A 167 15.87 9.42 -15.24
C HIS A 167 15.88 8.10 -16.00
N TRP A 168 16.03 6.96 -15.31
CA TRP A 168 16.09 5.68 -16.02
C TRP A 168 14.72 5.05 -16.31
N ALA A 169 13.69 5.35 -15.52
CA ALA A 169 12.36 4.81 -15.74
C ALA A 169 11.71 5.43 -17.00
N ASP A 170 10.99 4.65 -17.79
CA ASP A 170 10.13 5.15 -18.86
C ASP A 170 8.78 5.63 -18.32
N ALA A 171 8.28 4.99 -17.25
CA ALA A 171 7.16 5.47 -16.47
C ALA A 171 7.46 5.37 -14.98
N TYR A 172 6.97 6.34 -14.20
CA TYR A 172 7.10 6.38 -12.76
C TYR A 172 5.69 6.35 -12.14
N GLY A 173 5.25 5.16 -11.71
CA GLY A 173 3.96 4.96 -11.07
C GLY A 173 3.98 5.40 -9.60
N VAL A 174 2.93 6.09 -9.19
CA VAL A 174 2.63 6.42 -7.78
C VAL A 174 1.16 6.08 -7.49
N LEU A 175 0.79 5.89 -6.22
CA LEU A 175 -0.51 5.30 -5.89
C LEU A 175 -1.68 6.28 -5.90
N CYS A 176 -1.44 7.59 -5.82
CA CYS A 176 -2.48 8.62 -5.82
C CYS A 176 -1.95 9.96 -6.33
N GLN A 177 -2.88 10.88 -6.63
CA GLN A 177 -2.54 12.19 -7.17
C GLN A 177 -1.68 13.00 -6.20
N SER A 178 -1.98 12.97 -4.91
CA SER A 178 -1.20 13.68 -3.89
C SER A 178 0.27 13.21 -3.82
N PHE A 179 0.54 11.93 -4.08
CA PHE A 179 1.92 11.43 -4.21
C PHE A 179 2.59 11.91 -5.49
N LYS A 180 1.84 12.00 -6.59
CA LYS A 180 2.35 12.60 -7.84
C LYS A 180 2.74 14.04 -7.61
N ASP A 181 1.86 14.82 -7.00
CA ASP A 181 2.10 16.24 -6.75
C ASP A 181 3.30 16.45 -5.79
N GLN A 182 3.38 15.65 -4.72
CA GLN A 182 4.50 15.68 -3.79
C GLN A 182 5.83 15.34 -4.48
N LEU A 183 5.85 14.28 -5.30
CA LEU A 183 7.05 13.85 -6.00
C LEU A 183 7.51 14.88 -7.02
N THR A 184 6.60 15.38 -7.87
CA THR A 184 6.90 16.35 -8.92
C THR A 184 7.38 17.67 -8.35
N LYS A 185 6.71 18.18 -7.31
CA LYS A 185 7.10 19.41 -6.61
C LYS A 185 8.48 19.29 -5.96
N ASN A 186 8.70 18.23 -5.18
CA ASN A 186 9.94 18.09 -4.40
C ASN A 186 11.17 17.82 -5.26
N LEU A 187 11.01 17.15 -6.40
CA LEU A 187 12.10 16.89 -7.35
C LEU A 187 12.20 17.93 -8.46
N ASN A 188 11.32 18.94 -8.47
CA ASN A 188 11.22 19.93 -9.53
C ASN A 188 11.17 19.27 -10.94
N LEU A 189 10.27 18.28 -11.09
CA LEU A 189 10.14 17.53 -12.32
C LEU A 189 9.35 18.33 -13.36
N PRO A 190 9.65 18.12 -14.67
CA PRO A 190 8.86 18.73 -15.74
C PRO A 190 7.40 18.23 -15.71
N ALA A 191 6.51 19.05 -16.24
CA ALA A 191 5.09 18.70 -16.42
C ALA A 191 4.92 17.73 -17.58
N ASP A 192 5.61 16.59 -17.53
CA ASP A 192 5.49 15.51 -18.49
C ASP A 192 4.52 14.42 -17.96
N ASN A 193 4.21 13.48 -18.86
CA ASN A 193 3.34 12.35 -18.52
C ASN A 193 4.11 11.14 -17.96
N LYS A 194 5.37 11.31 -17.58
CA LYS A 194 6.21 10.21 -17.08
C LYS A 194 5.78 9.74 -15.70
N VAL A 195 5.42 10.67 -14.80
CA VAL A 195 4.83 10.33 -13.51
C VAL A 195 3.33 10.09 -13.70
N CYS A 196 2.87 8.87 -13.40
CA CYS A 196 1.47 8.46 -13.57
C CYS A 196 0.90 7.88 -12.27
N VAL A 197 -0.41 8.01 -12.10
CA VAL A 197 -1.12 7.42 -10.97
C VAL A 197 -1.54 5.99 -11.34
N LEU A 198 -1.05 5.02 -10.58
CA LEU A 198 -1.39 3.60 -10.65
C LEU A 198 -1.96 3.18 -9.29
N PRO A 199 -3.26 3.33 -9.05
CA PRO A 199 -3.86 3.07 -7.75
C PRO A 199 -3.82 1.58 -7.41
N ASN A 200 -3.90 1.27 -6.12
CA ASN A 200 -4.10 -0.09 -5.67
C ASN A 200 -5.56 -0.50 -5.85
N SER A 201 -5.78 -1.78 -6.13
CA SER A 201 -7.11 -2.40 -6.06
C SER A 201 -7.32 -3.09 -4.71
N VAL A 202 -8.59 -3.24 -4.34
CA VAL A 202 -9.03 -4.14 -3.27
C VAL A 202 -10.15 -5.03 -3.78
N PRO A 203 -10.28 -6.25 -3.24
CA PRO A 203 -11.43 -7.10 -3.54
C PRO A 203 -12.73 -6.41 -3.11
N LEU A 204 -13.68 -6.33 -4.03
CA LEU A 204 -15.02 -5.85 -3.73
C LEU A 204 -15.90 -7.08 -3.44
N PRO A 205 -16.44 -7.24 -2.22
CA PRO A 205 -17.32 -8.34 -1.91
C PRO A 205 -18.62 -8.22 -2.68
N THR A 206 -19.16 -9.35 -3.12
CA THR A 206 -20.49 -9.42 -3.78
C THR A 206 -21.63 -9.26 -2.79
N ASP A 207 -21.37 -9.60 -1.54
CA ASP A 207 -22.31 -9.48 -0.44
C ASP A 207 -21.62 -8.83 0.77
N VAL A 208 -22.20 -7.73 1.24
CA VAL A 208 -21.68 -6.95 2.37
C VAL A 208 -22.67 -7.06 3.52
N ASN A 209 -22.21 -7.63 4.64
CA ASN A 209 -22.99 -7.59 5.87
C ASN A 209 -23.10 -6.15 6.39
N LEU A 210 -24.32 -5.60 6.42
CA LEU A 210 -24.61 -4.26 6.96
C LEU A 210 -25.04 -4.31 8.43
N ASP A 211 -25.38 -5.49 8.95
CA ASP A 211 -25.73 -5.70 10.36
C ASP A 211 -24.44 -5.95 11.16
N LYS A 212 -23.87 -4.84 11.63
CA LYS A 212 -22.56 -4.84 12.31
C LYS A 212 -22.70 -4.97 13.84
N GLU A 213 -21.74 -5.68 14.43
CA GLU A 213 -21.61 -5.76 15.87
C GLU A 213 -20.95 -4.49 16.45
N LYS A 214 -21.10 -4.29 17.76
CA LYS A 214 -20.42 -3.20 18.51
C LYS A 214 -18.93 -3.49 18.66
N ILE A 215 -18.23 -3.63 17.51
CA ILE A 215 -16.80 -3.94 17.44
C ILE A 215 -16.05 -2.78 16.79
N ILE A 216 -15.02 -2.33 17.49
CA ILE A 216 -13.97 -1.45 16.98
C ILE A 216 -12.81 -2.34 16.60
N LEU A 217 -12.38 -2.27 15.35
CA LEU A 217 -11.34 -3.11 14.76
C LEU A 217 -10.05 -2.32 14.55
N TYR A 218 -8.93 -2.91 14.93
CA TYR A 218 -7.62 -2.63 14.38
C TYR A 218 -7.17 -3.84 13.58
N LEU A 219 -6.66 -3.64 12.37
CA LEU A 219 -6.10 -4.70 11.55
C LEU A 219 -4.78 -4.26 10.91
N GLY A 220 -3.70 -5.01 11.16
CA GLY A 220 -2.40 -4.71 10.57
C GLY A 220 -1.21 -5.25 11.34
N ARG A 221 0.00 -5.00 10.82
CA ARG A 221 1.25 -5.37 11.48
C ARG A 221 1.47 -4.52 12.73
N PHE A 222 2.09 -5.11 13.75
CA PHE A 222 2.50 -4.38 14.96
C PHE A 222 3.90 -3.78 14.73
N ALA A 223 3.91 -2.49 14.40
CA ALA A 223 5.12 -1.74 14.06
C ALA A 223 5.09 -0.36 14.74
N HIS A 224 5.86 -0.17 15.79
CA HIS A 224 5.84 0.99 16.68
C HIS A 224 5.96 2.32 15.93
N ILE A 225 7.01 2.52 15.14
CA ILE A 225 7.25 3.79 14.46
C ILE A 225 6.13 4.16 13.48
N GLN A 226 5.55 3.17 12.80
CA GLN A 226 4.56 3.38 11.75
C GLN A 226 3.13 3.28 12.26
N LYS A 227 2.74 2.16 12.85
CA LYS A 227 1.34 1.80 13.12
C LYS A 227 0.80 2.35 14.44
N ARG A 228 1.66 2.53 15.45
CA ARG A 228 1.36 3.21 16.71
C ARG A 228 0.12 2.67 17.42
N ILE A 229 0.05 1.37 17.60
CA ILE A 229 -1.04 0.70 18.34
C ILE A 229 -1.04 1.13 19.81
N ASP A 230 0.12 1.51 20.35
CA ASP A 230 0.27 2.11 21.66
C ASP A 230 -0.67 3.31 21.86
N ARG A 231 -0.86 4.17 20.84
CA ARG A 231 -1.83 5.27 20.89
C ARG A 231 -3.27 4.74 20.98
N LEU A 232 -3.59 3.71 20.19
CA LEU A 232 -4.94 3.11 20.23
C LEU A 232 -5.27 2.54 21.62
N LEU A 233 -4.30 1.92 22.29
CA LEU A 233 -4.49 1.43 23.65
C LEU A 233 -4.77 2.56 24.65
N ARG A 234 -4.05 3.70 24.56
CA ARG A 234 -4.32 4.88 25.39
C ARG A 234 -5.69 5.49 25.07
N ILE A 235 -6.05 5.59 23.81
CA ILE A 235 -7.38 6.04 23.38
C ILE A 235 -8.46 5.11 23.93
N TRP A 236 -8.27 3.80 23.88
CA TRP A 236 -9.22 2.84 24.41
C TRP A 236 -9.41 2.97 25.94
N LYS A 237 -8.35 3.32 26.68
CA LYS A 237 -8.46 3.63 28.12
C LYS A 237 -9.45 4.76 28.39
N ILE A 238 -9.50 5.78 27.55
CA ILE A 238 -10.42 6.92 27.66
C ILE A 238 -11.83 6.53 27.22
N VAL A 239 -11.94 5.68 26.20
CA VAL A 239 -13.19 5.31 25.54
C VAL A 239 -13.97 4.24 26.29
N GLN A 240 -13.31 3.21 26.83
CA GLN A 240 -13.97 2.03 27.39
C GLN A 240 -15.01 2.32 28.49
N PRO A 241 -14.84 3.33 29.39
CA PRO A 241 -15.88 3.62 30.39
C PRO A 241 -17.15 4.20 29.78
N GLN A 242 -17.07 4.81 28.61
CA GLN A 242 -18.19 5.46 27.91
C GLN A 242 -18.89 4.52 26.93
N LEU A 243 -18.26 3.37 26.60
CA LEU A 243 -18.73 2.36 25.64
C LEU A 243 -18.66 0.94 26.27
N PRO A 244 -19.37 0.67 27.37
CA PRO A 244 -19.24 -0.60 28.10
C PRO A 244 -19.63 -1.83 27.27
N ASP A 245 -20.50 -1.68 26.28
CA ASP A 245 -20.98 -2.77 25.40
C ASP A 245 -20.13 -2.96 24.14
N TRP A 246 -19.10 -2.14 23.95
CA TRP A 246 -18.23 -2.22 22.79
C TRP A 246 -16.98 -3.03 23.10
N LYS A 247 -16.44 -3.67 22.07
CA LYS A 247 -15.20 -4.44 22.13
C LYS A 247 -14.16 -3.85 21.18
N LEU A 248 -12.91 -3.78 21.62
CA LEU A 248 -11.76 -3.50 20.75
C LEU A 248 -11.11 -4.82 20.33
N GLU A 249 -11.11 -5.11 19.03
CA GLU A 249 -10.40 -6.26 18.44
C GLU A 249 -9.14 -5.81 17.72
N ILE A 250 -8.00 -6.35 18.14
CA ILE A 250 -6.68 -6.07 17.58
C ILE A 250 -6.21 -7.31 16.83
N VAL A 251 -6.26 -7.23 15.50
CA VAL A 251 -5.94 -8.32 14.58
C VAL A 251 -4.61 -8.05 13.92
N GLY A 252 -3.68 -8.98 14.04
CA GLY A 252 -2.35 -8.87 13.47
C GLY A 252 -1.27 -9.39 14.38
N GLY A 253 -0.02 -9.04 14.07
CA GLY A 253 1.14 -9.45 14.84
C GLY A 253 2.39 -8.69 14.44
N GLY A 254 3.45 -8.88 15.17
CA GLY A 254 4.75 -8.25 14.94
C GLY A 254 5.62 -8.28 16.17
N VAL A 255 6.78 -7.65 16.08
CA VAL A 255 7.78 -7.62 17.17
C VAL A 255 7.26 -6.95 18.44
N GLU A 256 6.21 -6.14 18.33
CA GLU A 256 5.61 -5.37 19.42
C GLU A 256 4.51 -6.15 20.19
N ASP A 257 4.16 -7.37 19.79
CA ASP A 257 2.99 -8.09 20.34
C ASP A 257 3.07 -8.19 21.88
N ALA A 258 4.20 -8.67 22.39
CA ALA A 258 4.37 -8.84 23.84
C ALA A 258 4.30 -7.51 24.61
N SER A 259 4.90 -6.44 24.10
CA SER A 259 4.90 -5.12 24.72
C SER A 259 3.51 -4.47 24.72
N LEU A 260 2.75 -4.65 23.65
CA LEU A 260 1.38 -4.13 23.55
C LEU A 260 0.42 -4.85 24.50
N ARG A 261 0.54 -6.18 24.65
CA ARG A 261 -0.24 -6.94 25.65
C ARG A 261 0.10 -6.53 27.08
N ALA A 262 1.39 -6.36 27.38
CA ALA A 262 1.83 -5.87 28.69
C ALA A 262 1.29 -4.45 28.97
N MET A 263 1.31 -3.56 27.97
CA MET A 263 0.74 -2.22 28.07
C MET A 263 -0.78 -2.26 28.33
N ALA A 264 -1.52 -3.14 27.64
CA ALA A 264 -2.95 -3.31 27.85
C ALA A 264 -3.26 -3.73 29.28
N THR A 265 -2.46 -4.65 29.85
CA THR A 265 -2.57 -5.06 31.25
C THR A 265 -2.26 -3.90 32.22
N THR A 266 -1.16 -3.17 32.00
CA THR A 266 -0.77 -2.02 32.82
C THR A 266 -1.84 -0.90 32.82
N LEU A 267 -2.48 -0.68 31.67
CA LEU A 267 -3.58 0.29 31.54
C LEU A 267 -4.92 -0.24 32.05
N GLU A 268 -4.99 -1.48 32.52
CA GLU A 268 -6.22 -2.15 32.98
C GLU A 268 -7.35 -2.11 31.95
N LEU A 269 -7.02 -2.37 30.68
CA LEU A 269 -7.98 -2.33 29.59
C LEU A 269 -8.96 -3.50 29.69
N LYS A 270 -10.25 -3.20 29.50
CA LYS A 270 -11.34 -4.16 29.45
C LYS A 270 -11.92 -4.24 28.05
N ASN A 271 -12.64 -5.31 27.76
CA ASN A 271 -13.29 -5.53 26.46
C ASN A 271 -12.33 -5.37 25.28
N ILE A 272 -11.11 -5.88 25.42
CA ILE A 272 -10.08 -5.89 24.39
C ILE A 272 -9.66 -7.34 24.08
N ALA A 273 -9.47 -7.65 22.80
CA ALA A 273 -8.94 -8.94 22.36
C ALA A 273 -7.79 -8.74 21.37
N PHE A 274 -6.74 -9.53 21.52
CA PHE A 274 -5.63 -9.65 20.57
C PHE A 274 -5.77 -10.99 19.85
N GLU A 275 -6.26 -10.94 18.61
CA GLU A 275 -6.67 -12.14 17.84
C GLU A 275 -5.50 -12.82 17.12
N GLY A 276 -4.33 -12.17 17.08
CA GLY A 276 -3.18 -12.68 16.33
C GLY A 276 -3.26 -12.44 14.82
N PRO A 277 -2.24 -12.89 14.07
CA PRO A 277 -2.21 -12.73 12.61
C PRO A 277 -3.19 -13.70 11.92
N THR A 278 -3.81 -13.22 10.81
CA THR A 278 -4.78 -14.01 10.05
C THR A 278 -4.70 -13.72 8.55
N ASN A 279 -5.06 -14.71 7.74
CA ASN A 279 -5.32 -14.56 6.31
C ASN A 279 -6.84 -14.46 6.00
N GLN A 280 -7.69 -14.54 7.03
CA GLN A 280 -9.15 -14.49 6.90
C GLN A 280 -9.70 -13.15 7.40
N THR A 281 -9.22 -12.04 6.82
CA THR A 281 -9.56 -10.68 7.26
C THR A 281 -11.04 -10.36 7.08
N LYS A 282 -11.70 -10.96 6.09
CA LYS A 282 -13.13 -10.74 5.81
C LYS A 282 -14.02 -11.00 7.03
N MET A 283 -13.76 -12.05 7.79
CA MET A 283 -14.57 -12.38 8.96
C MET A 283 -14.59 -11.28 10.03
N TYR A 284 -13.51 -10.50 10.14
CA TYR A 284 -13.43 -9.34 11.05
C TYR A 284 -14.14 -8.13 10.46
N TYR A 285 -13.97 -7.88 9.15
CA TYR A 285 -14.71 -6.80 8.49
C TYR A 285 -16.21 -7.04 8.49
N ASP A 286 -16.68 -8.29 8.37
CA ASP A 286 -18.11 -8.61 8.38
C ASP A 286 -18.79 -8.24 9.71
N LYS A 287 -18.07 -8.31 10.83
CA LYS A 287 -18.58 -8.01 12.17
C LYS A 287 -18.36 -6.57 12.59
N ALA A 288 -17.19 -6.00 12.27
CA ALA A 288 -16.79 -4.70 12.81
C ALA A 288 -17.63 -3.54 12.29
N SER A 289 -17.99 -2.61 13.19
CA SER A 289 -18.65 -1.36 12.87
C SER A 289 -17.67 -0.25 12.48
N ILE A 290 -16.54 -0.17 13.16
CA ILE A 290 -15.56 0.93 13.04
C ILE A 290 -14.17 0.35 12.89
N LEU A 291 -13.38 0.90 11.95
CA LEU A 291 -11.94 0.63 11.84
C LEU A 291 -11.16 1.79 12.42
N CYS A 292 -10.28 1.51 13.39
CA CYS A 292 -9.34 2.49 13.94
C CYS A 292 -7.96 2.40 13.29
N MET A 293 -7.41 3.55 12.90
CA MET A 293 -6.04 3.66 12.39
C MET A 293 -5.30 4.81 13.07
N THR A 294 -4.28 4.49 13.85
CA THR A 294 -3.49 5.45 14.65
C THR A 294 -2.08 5.67 14.11
N SER A 295 -1.85 5.28 12.85
CA SER A 295 -0.55 5.31 12.19
C SER A 295 0.08 6.70 12.13
N SER A 296 1.40 6.78 12.29
CA SER A 296 2.16 8.00 12.06
C SER A 296 2.29 8.35 10.59
N TYR A 297 2.38 7.36 9.72
CA TYR A 297 2.39 7.50 8.26
C TYR A 297 1.95 6.20 7.60
N GLU A 298 1.40 6.33 6.39
CA GLU A 298 1.02 5.21 5.52
C GLU A 298 1.42 5.48 4.08
N GLY A 299 1.60 4.40 3.31
CA GLY A 299 1.62 4.46 1.87
C GLY A 299 0.21 4.70 1.33
N TRP A 300 -0.39 3.65 0.83
CA TRP A 300 -1.81 3.59 0.53
C TRP A 300 -2.39 2.43 1.34
N PRO A 301 -3.15 2.71 2.41
CA PRO A 301 -3.52 1.68 3.38
C PRO A 301 -4.61 0.75 2.83
N LEU A 302 -4.22 -0.41 2.28
CA LEU A 302 -5.14 -1.43 1.76
C LEU A 302 -6.22 -1.80 2.78
N VAL A 303 -5.83 -1.94 4.04
CA VAL A 303 -6.74 -2.27 5.17
C VAL A 303 -7.90 -1.29 5.28
N LEU A 304 -7.63 0.01 5.03
CA LEU A 304 -8.65 1.05 5.07
C LEU A 304 -9.64 0.90 3.92
N ALA A 305 -9.14 0.68 2.70
CA ALA A 305 -9.98 0.48 1.53
C ALA A 305 -10.76 -0.86 1.59
N GLU A 306 -10.15 -1.92 2.14
CA GLU A 306 -10.84 -3.19 2.41
C GLU A 306 -11.96 -3.02 3.44
N ALA A 307 -11.72 -2.27 4.51
CA ALA A 307 -12.73 -1.94 5.50
C ALA A 307 -13.90 -1.19 4.87
N GLN A 308 -13.62 -0.17 4.06
CA GLN A 308 -14.64 0.57 3.30
C GLN A 308 -15.43 -0.35 2.37
N ALA A 309 -14.78 -1.26 1.64
CA ALA A 309 -15.44 -2.22 0.76
C ALA A 309 -16.40 -3.16 1.51
N ASN A 310 -16.15 -3.39 2.79
CA ASN A 310 -16.99 -4.22 3.66
C ASN A 310 -17.93 -3.39 4.56
N GLY A 311 -18.11 -2.10 4.33
CA GLY A 311 -19.01 -1.25 5.11
C GLY A 311 -18.55 -0.94 6.52
N VAL A 312 -17.24 -1.02 6.81
CA VAL A 312 -16.67 -0.65 8.10
C VAL A 312 -16.24 0.81 8.06
N VAL A 313 -16.78 1.62 8.96
CA VAL A 313 -16.54 3.07 8.96
C VAL A 313 -15.18 3.40 9.57
N PRO A 314 -14.28 4.07 8.84
CA PRO A 314 -12.95 4.36 9.36
C PRO A 314 -12.91 5.63 10.22
N ILE A 315 -12.09 5.58 11.27
CA ILE A 315 -11.61 6.75 12.02
C ILE A 315 -10.08 6.71 12.08
N LEU A 316 -9.43 7.81 11.74
CA LEU A 316 -7.97 7.83 11.60
C LEU A 316 -7.39 9.23 11.79
N TYR A 317 -6.09 9.29 12.07
CA TYR A 317 -5.35 10.54 12.03
C TYR A 317 -5.12 11.03 10.61
N ASN A 318 -5.26 12.33 10.38
CA ASN A 318 -4.86 13.01 9.15
C ASN A 318 -3.33 13.18 9.08
N SER A 319 -2.60 12.07 9.19
CA SER A 319 -1.14 12.04 9.41
C SER A 319 -0.31 11.67 8.17
N PHE A 320 -0.95 11.39 7.03
CA PHE A 320 -0.25 10.98 5.81
C PHE A 320 -0.89 11.54 4.54
N THR A 321 -0.07 11.76 3.54
CA THR A 321 -0.46 12.48 2.30
C THR A 321 -1.58 11.77 1.52
N ALA A 322 -1.63 10.43 1.54
CA ALA A 322 -2.65 9.68 0.80
C ALA A 322 -4.02 9.61 1.50
N VAL A 323 -4.17 10.18 2.70
CA VAL A 323 -5.42 10.08 3.48
C VAL A 323 -6.62 10.60 2.70
N THR A 324 -6.47 11.74 2.02
CA THR A 324 -7.55 12.37 1.23
C THR A 324 -7.93 11.59 -0.02
N ALA A 325 -7.06 10.70 -0.52
CA ALA A 325 -7.39 9.81 -1.61
C ALA A 325 -8.37 8.70 -1.17
N VAL A 326 -8.30 8.30 0.10
CA VAL A 326 -9.11 7.21 0.67
C VAL A 326 -10.33 7.74 1.44
N VAL A 327 -10.16 8.87 2.15
CA VAL A 327 -11.25 9.57 2.87
C VAL A 327 -11.31 11.00 2.36
N SER A 328 -12.16 11.24 1.35
CA SER A 328 -12.28 12.53 0.67
C SER A 328 -13.41 13.40 1.24
N SER A 329 -14.28 12.83 2.08
CA SER A 329 -15.40 13.54 2.72
C SER A 329 -15.64 13.03 4.15
N LYS A 330 -16.37 13.83 4.93
CA LYS A 330 -16.79 13.48 6.31
C LYS A 330 -17.77 12.28 6.34
N GLU A 331 -18.35 11.91 5.21
CA GLU A 331 -19.26 10.76 5.06
C GLU A 331 -18.47 9.47 4.77
N GLU A 332 -17.20 9.57 4.34
CA GLU A 332 -16.35 8.43 4.01
C GLU A 332 -15.41 8.01 5.15
N GLY A 333 -15.39 8.77 6.25
CA GLY A 333 -14.59 8.49 7.43
C GLY A 333 -14.43 9.71 8.34
N VAL A 334 -13.88 9.49 9.51
CA VAL A 334 -13.61 10.54 10.50
C VAL A 334 -12.11 10.80 10.55
N LEU A 335 -11.71 12.02 10.16
CA LEU A 335 -10.32 12.46 10.21
C LEU A 335 -10.06 13.30 11.47
N ILE A 336 -9.03 12.94 12.21
CA ILE A 336 -8.61 13.59 13.45
C ILE A 336 -7.26 14.27 13.22
N GLU A 337 -7.06 15.43 13.84
CA GLU A 337 -5.76 16.09 13.83
C GLU A 337 -4.65 15.16 14.35
N PRO A 338 -3.47 15.19 13.72
CA PRO A 338 -2.41 14.26 14.03
C PRO A 338 -2.05 14.22 15.51
N PHE A 339 -2.23 13.04 16.08
CA PHE A 339 -1.76 12.61 17.40
C PHE A 339 -2.48 13.21 18.60
N ASP A 340 -3.64 13.84 18.38
CA ASP A 340 -4.55 14.25 19.46
C ASP A 340 -5.39 13.04 19.90
N GLU A 341 -4.95 12.36 20.96
CA GLU A 341 -5.59 11.16 21.51
C GLU A 341 -6.95 11.48 22.17
N GLU A 342 -7.10 12.65 22.77
CA GLU A 342 -8.35 13.09 23.39
C GLU A 342 -9.42 13.41 22.33
N ALA A 343 -9.06 14.15 21.28
CA ALA A 343 -9.96 14.41 20.17
C ALA A 343 -10.36 13.11 19.45
N TYR A 344 -9.41 12.17 19.31
CA TYR A 344 -9.69 10.85 18.72
C TYR A 344 -10.70 10.07 19.58
N ALA A 345 -10.48 10.01 20.91
CA ALA A 345 -11.37 9.33 21.84
C ALA A 345 -12.78 9.92 21.80
N LYS A 346 -12.90 11.25 21.86
CA LYS A 346 -14.18 11.98 21.78
C LYS A 346 -14.93 11.65 20.48
N ALA A 347 -14.23 11.70 19.36
CA ALA A 347 -14.82 11.41 18.04
C ALA A 347 -15.22 9.94 17.90
N LEU A 348 -14.42 9.01 18.43
CA LEU A 348 -14.73 7.58 18.44
C LEU A 348 -15.99 7.29 19.26
N VAL A 349 -16.12 7.88 20.45
CA VAL A 349 -17.33 7.75 21.29
C VAL A 349 -18.56 8.33 20.57
N ALA A 350 -18.43 9.50 19.95
CA ALA A 350 -19.53 10.13 19.22
C ALA A 350 -19.97 9.25 18.02
N LEU A 351 -19.00 8.71 17.25
CA LEU A 351 -19.29 7.81 16.15
C LEU A 351 -19.93 6.50 16.62
N ALA A 352 -19.45 5.94 17.74
CA ALA A 352 -19.97 4.69 18.30
C ALA A 352 -21.41 4.83 18.84
N LYS A 353 -21.81 5.98 19.34
CA LYS A 353 -23.16 6.23 19.88
C LYS A 353 -24.19 6.65 18.81
N ASP A 354 -23.77 7.08 17.62
CA ASP A 354 -24.66 7.55 16.55
C ASP A 354 -24.85 6.47 15.49
N ASP A 355 -25.79 5.55 15.73
CA ASP A 355 -26.10 4.43 14.82
C ASP A 355 -26.57 4.90 13.46
N GLU A 356 -27.42 5.93 13.43
CA GLU A 356 -27.98 6.45 12.16
C GLU A 356 -26.88 7.08 11.29
N ARG A 357 -25.97 7.82 11.90
CA ARG A 357 -24.81 8.36 11.20
C ARG A 357 -23.92 7.22 10.66
N ARG A 358 -23.62 6.20 11.50
CA ARG A 358 -22.78 5.07 11.06
C ARG A 358 -23.42 4.32 9.88
N LYS A 359 -24.74 4.05 9.93
CA LYS A 359 -25.46 3.38 8.82
C LYS A 359 -25.39 4.19 7.51
N ARG A 360 -25.55 5.51 7.58
CA ARG A 360 -25.36 6.36 6.39
C ARG A 360 -23.92 6.29 5.88
N MET A 361 -22.93 6.37 6.78
CA MET A 361 -21.51 6.28 6.42
C MET A 361 -21.16 4.90 5.84
N GLN A 362 -21.71 3.80 6.34
CA GLN A 362 -21.52 2.46 5.78
C GLN A 362 -21.84 2.42 4.26
N LEU A 363 -22.97 2.97 3.85
CA LEU A 363 -23.34 3.00 2.44
C LEU A 363 -22.37 3.87 1.61
N ARG A 364 -21.92 4.98 2.18
CA ARG A 364 -20.97 5.89 1.52
C ARG A 364 -19.59 5.28 1.36
N VAL A 365 -19.07 4.58 2.37
CA VAL A 365 -17.75 3.93 2.26
C VAL A 365 -17.78 2.77 1.27
N ILE A 366 -18.88 2.03 1.16
CA ILE A 366 -19.06 0.98 0.14
C ILE A 366 -19.04 1.59 -1.26
N GLU A 367 -19.78 2.67 -1.47
CA GLU A 367 -19.78 3.36 -2.76
C GLU A 367 -18.40 3.90 -3.12
N LYS A 368 -17.70 4.51 -2.15
CA LYS A 368 -16.33 4.96 -2.32
C LYS A 368 -15.39 3.81 -2.72
N ALA A 369 -15.53 2.65 -2.09
CA ALA A 369 -14.69 1.49 -2.35
C ALA A 369 -14.80 0.97 -3.80
N LYS A 370 -15.90 1.20 -4.50
CA LYS A 370 -16.05 0.85 -5.93
C LYS A 370 -15.00 1.55 -6.81
N THR A 371 -14.48 2.70 -6.38
CA THR A 371 -13.40 3.40 -7.09
C THR A 371 -12.08 2.63 -7.04
N TYR A 372 -11.93 1.67 -6.13
CA TYR A 372 -10.74 0.80 -5.96
C TYR A 372 -10.92 -0.56 -6.62
N SER A 373 -11.88 -0.72 -7.52
CA SER A 373 -12.08 -1.94 -8.28
C SER A 373 -10.85 -2.31 -9.11
N ILE A 374 -10.66 -3.60 -9.33
CA ILE A 374 -9.55 -4.07 -10.20
C ILE A 374 -9.71 -3.53 -11.63
N ASP A 375 -10.93 -3.30 -12.10
CA ASP A 375 -11.17 -2.75 -13.44
C ASP A 375 -10.66 -1.30 -13.54
N ASN A 376 -10.92 -0.46 -12.54
CA ASN A 376 -10.39 0.91 -12.50
C ASN A 376 -8.85 0.93 -12.41
N THR A 377 -8.28 0.09 -11.56
CA THR A 377 -6.83 -0.07 -11.44
C THR A 377 -6.24 -0.59 -12.74
N GLY A 378 -6.80 -1.65 -13.31
CA GLY A 378 -6.36 -2.24 -14.56
C GLY A 378 -6.45 -1.28 -15.74
N ALA A 379 -7.51 -0.45 -15.83
CA ALA A 379 -7.63 0.59 -16.84
C ALA A 379 -6.48 1.62 -16.76
N ALA A 380 -6.09 2.05 -15.54
CA ALA A 380 -4.95 2.94 -15.35
C ALA A 380 -3.63 2.28 -15.81
N TRP A 381 -3.42 1.01 -15.49
CA TRP A 381 -2.28 0.23 -15.97
C TRP A 381 -2.28 0.11 -17.48
N LEU A 382 -3.43 -0.22 -18.10
CA LEU A 382 -3.58 -0.33 -19.55
C LEU A 382 -3.25 0.97 -20.27
N GLN A 383 -3.73 2.10 -19.74
CA GLN A 383 -3.43 3.42 -20.27
C GLN A 383 -1.91 3.71 -20.24
N MET A 384 -1.25 3.40 -19.14
CA MET A 384 0.21 3.55 -19.01
C MET A 384 0.95 2.66 -20.00
N VAL A 385 0.60 1.37 -20.10
CA VAL A 385 1.21 0.40 -21.01
C VAL A 385 1.07 0.86 -22.47
N ARG A 386 -0.14 1.17 -22.90
CA ARG A 386 -0.41 1.63 -24.30
C ARG A 386 0.39 2.88 -24.63
N ARG A 387 0.44 3.85 -23.74
CA ARG A 387 1.24 5.06 -23.95
C ARG A 387 2.71 4.73 -24.18
N LYS A 388 3.30 3.85 -23.36
CA LYS A 388 4.72 3.50 -23.47
C LYS A 388 5.06 2.68 -24.72
N LEU A 389 4.13 1.92 -25.23
CA LEU A 389 4.30 1.19 -26.50
C LEU A 389 4.15 2.10 -27.73
N ASN A 390 3.31 3.13 -27.65
CA ASN A 390 3.09 4.05 -28.76
C ASN A 390 4.20 5.10 -28.90
N GLU A 391 4.95 5.44 -27.85
CA GLU A 391 6.11 6.32 -27.91
C GLU A 391 7.23 5.81 -28.86
N ASP A 392 7.22 4.52 -29.22
CA ASP A 392 8.17 3.92 -30.20
C ASP A 392 7.66 3.91 -31.65
N ARG A 393 6.40 4.33 -31.86
CA ARG A 393 5.76 4.30 -33.21
C ARG A 393 5.70 5.68 -33.88
N GLY A 394 6.11 6.73 -33.17
CA GLY A 394 6.21 8.11 -33.66
C GLY A 394 7.64 8.59 -33.70
#